data_970a111bc4dd8c7d7c393d4c0a2a9504
#
_entry.id   970a111bc4dd8c7d7c393d4c0a2a9504
#
_cell.length_a   1.000
_cell.length_b   1.000
_cell.length_c   1.000
_cell.angle_alpha   90.00
_cell.angle_beta   90.00
_cell.angle_gamma   90.00
#
_symmetry.space_group_name_H-M   'P 1'
#
loop_
_entity.id
_entity.type
_entity.pdbx_description
1 polymer ?
#
loop_
_entity_poly.entity_id
_entity_poly.type
_entity_poly.pdbx_seq_one_letter_code
_entity_poly.pdbx_strand_id
1 'polypeptide(L)'
;YYLVTGENPDPDAFTAVRGMQGWKEASFDIPGAGTVRTAVVSGLGNTRKLMEAIASGHVQYDFVEVMACPGGCAGGGGQPIHDGEECAEARGNVLWRLDHKMLLRFSHENPDVQALYKEYLGKPLSERSHHLLHTDIEAWQMPQEL
;
A
#
# COMPACT_ATOMS: atom_id res chain seq x y z
N TYR A 1 7.04 -11.70 -0.76
CA TYR A 1 7.06 -12.95 -1.52
C TYR A 1 8.42 -13.18 -2.17
N TYR A 2 8.92 -12.21 -2.93
CA TYR A 2 10.21 -12.29 -3.61
C TYR A 2 11.39 -12.50 -2.65
N LEU A 3 11.40 -11.82 -1.51
CA LEU A 3 12.49 -11.97 -0.52
C LEU A 3 12.55 -13.37 0.10
N VAL A 4 11.45 -14.09 0.16
CA VAL A 4 11.37 -15.44 0.73
C VAL A 4 11.63 -16.51 -0.32
N THR A 5 11.06 -16.35 -1.52
CA THR A 5 11.05 -17.40 -2.55
C THR A 5 12.12 -17.21 -3.63
N GLY A 6 12.62 -15.99 -3.81
CA GLY A 6 13.48 -15.61 -4.94
C GLY A 6 12.73 -15.44 -6.27
N GLU A 7 11.40 -15.60 -6.27
CA GLU A 7 10.54 -15.51 -7.45
C GLU A 7 9.46 -14.44 -7.25
N ASN A 8 8.99 -13.84 -8.34
CA ASN A 8 7.87 -12.91 -8.27
C ASN A 8 6.55 -13.68 -8.10
N PRO A 9 5.59 -13.11 -7.34
CA PRO A 9 4.22 -13.64 -7.35
C PRO A 9 3.55 -13.36 -8.70
N ASP A 10 2.37 -13.96 -8.92
CA ASP A 10 1.49 -13.54 -10.01
C ASP A 10 1.19 -12.03 -9.88
N PRO A 11 1.50 -11.21 -10.90
CA PRO A 11 1.23 -9.77 -10.86
C PRO A 11 -0.25 -9.42 -10.64
N ASP A 12 -1.17 -10.32 -10.97
CA ASP A 12 -2.61 -10.14 -10.81
C ASP A 12 -3.16 -10.69 -9.48
N ALA A 13 -2.33 -11.30 -8.63
CA ALA A 13 -2.69 -11.78 -7.31
C ALA A 13 -3.27 -10.68 -6.39
N PHE A 14 -2.96 -9.40 -6.68
CA PHE A 14 -3.39 -8.24 -5.89
C PHE A 14 -4.75 -7.65 -6.32
N THR A 15 -5.45 -8.27 -7.26
CA THR A 15 -6.75 -7.78 -7.77
C THR A 15 -7.80 -7.66 -6.66
N ALA A 16 -7.79 -8.55 -5.69
CA ALA A 16 -8.74 -8.53 -4.57
C ALA A 16 -8.67 -7.26 -3.70
N VAL A 17 -7.52 -6.59 -3.64
CA VAL A 17 -7.33 -5.35 -2.87
C VAL A 17 -7.47 -4.08 -3.71
N ARG A 18 -7.86 -4.20 -4.99
CA ARG A 18 -8.16 -3.09 -5.90
C ARG A 18 -9.64 -2.72 -5.87
N GLY A 19 -9.99 -1.53 -6.32
CA GLY A 19 -11.38 -1.05 -6.44
C GLY A 19 -11.77 -0.04 -5.39
N MET A 20 -13.02 0.42 -5.47
CA MET A 20 -13.57 1.51 -4.65
C MET A 20 -14.13 1.05 -3.30
N GLN A 21 -14.22 -0.24 -3.04
CA GLN A 21 -14.66 -0.74 -1.75
C GLN A 21 -13.76 -0.20 -0.63
N GLY A 22 -14.36 0.37 0.40
CA GLY A 22 -13.62 1.08 1.44
C GLY A 22 -12.76 0.19 2.35
N TRP A 23 -13.07 -1.10 2.44
CA TRP A 23 -12.31 -2.12 3.17
C TRP A 23 -12.27 -3.39 2.32
N LYS A 24 -11.06 -3.82 1.96
CA LYS A 24 -10.78 -4.97 1.10
C LYS A 24 -9.77 -5.88 1.77
N GLU A 25 -9.87 -7.16 1.52
CA GLU A 25 -9.04 -8.19 2.14
C GLU A 25 -8.45 -9.11 1.07
N ALA A 26 -7.24 -9.59 1.34
CA ALA A 26 -6.62 -10.65 0.57
C ALA A 26 -5.73 -11.53 1.46
N SER A 27 -5.59 -12.78 1.06
CA SER A 27 -4.66 -13.71 1.69
C SER A 27 -3.71 -14.26 0.62
N PHE A 28 -2.43 -14.31 0.96
CA PHE A 28 -1.37 -14.75 0.07
C PHE A 28 -0.61 -15.91 0.72
N ASP A 29 -0.59 -17.05 0.07
CA ASP A 29 0.23 -18.17 0.51
C ASP A 29 1.67 -17.97 0.01
N ILE A 30 2.60 -17.84 0.95
CA ILE A 30 4.03 -17.65 0.66
C ILE A 30 4.75 -18.95 0.99
N PRO A 31 5.29 -19.67 -0.01
CA PRO A 31 6.04 -20.89 0.21
C PRO A 31 7.16 -20.72 1.24
N GLY A 32 7.14 -21.53 2.29
CA GLY A 32 8.14 -21.46 3.37
C GLY A 32 7.86 -20.42 4.47
N ALA A 33 6.89 -19.50 4.28
CA ALA A 33 6.51 -18.50 5.29
C ALA A 33 5.06 -18.63 5.78
N GLY A 34 4.21 -19.37 5.05
CA GLY A 34 2.80 -19.54 5.39
C GLY A 34 1.88 -18.50 4.75
N THR A 35 0.65 -18.40 5.25
CA THR A 35 -0.37 -17.48 4.72
C THR A 35 -0.24 -16.11 5.36
N VAL A 36 -0.07 -15.08 4.54
CA VAL A 36 -0.10 -13.67 4.95
C VAL A 36 -1.47 -13.09 4.64
N ARG A 37 -2.15 -12.58 5.66
CA ARG A 37 -3.48 -11.95 5.57
C ARG A 37 -3.32 -10.45 5.56
N THR A 38 -3.92 -9.81 4.58
CA THR A 38 -3.80 -8.36 4.39
C THR A 38 -5.15 -7.69 4.31
N ALA A 39 -5.21 -6.44 4.75
CA ALA A 39 -6.34 -5.56 4.51
C ALA A 39 -5.87 -4.24 3.92
N VAL A 40 -6.66 -3.69 3.00
CA VAL A 40 -6.50 -2.35 2.44
C VAL A 40 -7.75 -1.56 2.73
N VAL A 41 -7.61 -0.47 3.46
CA VAL A 41 -8.74 0.38 3.84
C VAL A 41 -8.55 1.80 3.32
N SER A 42 -9.62 2.39 2.79
CA SER A 42 -9.65 3.77 2.33
C SER A 42 -10.78 4.55 2.98
N GLY A 43 -10.47 5.80 3.38
CA GLY A 43 -11.35 6.67 4.14
C GLY A 43 -11.29 6.41 5.65
N LEU A 44 -11.16 7.47 6.44
CA LEU A 44 -10.96 7.36 7.90
C LEU A 44 -12.16 6.73 8.63
N GLY A 45 -13.38 6.88 8.10
CA GLY A 45 -14.56 6.20 8.66
C GLY A 45 -14.48 4.68 8.54
N ASN A 46 -13.98 4.17 7.41
CA ASN A 46 -13.74 2.73 7.22
C ASN A 46 -12.56 2.26 8.07
N THR A 47 -11.51 3.08 8.18
CA THR A 47 -10.36 2.79 9.06
C THR A 47 -10.80 2.58 10.50
N ARG A 48 -11.68 3.43 11.02
CA ARG A 48 -12.23 3.27 12.38
C ARG A 48 -12.92 1.92 12.55
N LYS A 49 -13.79 1.54 11.61
CA LYS A 49 -14.49 0.23 11.64
C LYS A 49 -13.51 -0.95 11.63
N LEU A 50 -12.47 -0.86 10.80
CA LEU A 50 -11.41 -1.88 10.76
C LEU A 50 -10.69 -1.98 12.10
N MET A 51 -10.28 -0.85 12.69
CA MET A 51 -9.59 -0.82 13.97
C MET A 51 -10.45 -1.38 15.12
N GLU A 52 -11.74 -1.06 15.14
CA GLU A 52 -12.70 -1.63 16.10
C GLU A 52 -12.83 -3.15 15.93
N ALA A 53 -12.89 -3.65 14.69
CA ALA A 53 -12.94 -5.08 14.40
C ALA A 53 -11.66 -5.83 14.83
N ILE A 54 -10.48 -5.22 14.61
CA ILE A 54 -9.20 -5.78 15.08
C ILE A 54 -9.16 -5.77 16.62
N ALA A 55 -9.50 -4.66 17.25
CA ALA A 55 -9.46 -4.52 18.71
C ALA A 55 -10.43 -5.47 19.43
N SER A 56 -11.57 -5.76 18.82
CA SER A 56 -12.56 -6.73 19.34
C SER A 56 -12.23 -8.20 19.02
N GLY A 57 -11.16 -8.46 18.24
CA GLY A 57 -10.74 -9.80 17.86
C GLY A 57 -11.61 -10.45 16.76
N HIS A 58 -12.49 -9.69 16.10
CA HIS A 58 -13.32 -10.22 15.01
C HIS A 58 -12.51 -10.55 13.76
N VAL A 59 -11.43 -9.79 13.51
CA VAL A 59 -10.52 -9.98 12.37
C VAL A 59 -9.07 -9.89 12.83
N GLN A 60 -8.19 -10.52 12.08
CA GLN A 60 -6.75 -10.48 12.32
C GLN A 60 -6.00 -10.43 10.99
N TYR A 61 -5.06 -9.50 10.87
CA TYR A 61 -4.21 -9.31 9.69
C TYR A 61 -2.75 -9.25 10.09
N ASP A 62 -1.89 -9.66 9.16
CA ASP A 62 -0.45 -9.53 9.29
C ASP A 62 0.04 -8.18 8.74
N PHE A 63 -0.73 -7.60 7.80
CA PHE A 63 -0.44 -6.28 7.23
C PHE A 63 -1.73 -5.52 6.93
N VAL A 64 -1.75 -4.23 7.27
CA VAL A 64 -2.87 -3.32 6.97
C VAL A 64 -2.35 -2.06 6.30
N GLU A 65 -2.88 -1.75 5.10
CA GLU A 65 -2.67 -0.47 4.44
C GLU A 65 -3.84 0.47 4.73
N VAL A 66 -3.53 1.66 5.22
CA VAL A 66 -4.52 2.71 5.52
C VAL A 66 -4.32 3.91 4.61
N MET A 67 -5.34 4.24 3.84
CA MET A 67 -5.40 5.46 3.03
C MET A 67 -6.48 6.40 3.59
N ALA A 68 -6.11 7.65 3.85
CA ALA A 68 -7.04 8.62 4.45
C ALA A 68 -8.20 8.99 3.52
N CYS A 69 -7.95 9.08 2.20
CA CYS A 69 -8.92 9.49 1.22
C CYS A 69 -9.82 8.32 0.77
N PRO A 70 -11.14 8.52 0.63
CA PRO A 70 -12.01 7.56 -0.04
C PRO A 70 -11.53 7.26 -1.46
N GLY A 71 -11.45 5.99 -1.84
CA GLY A 71 -10.90 5.57 -3.12
C GLY A 71 -9.38 5.67 -3.24
N GLY A 72 -8.67 5.93 -2.13
CA GLY A 72 -7.21 6.05 -2.10
C GLY A 72 -6.71 7.29 -2.83
N CYS A 73 -5.49 7.25 -3.38
CA CYS A 73 -4.84 8.39 -4.02
C CYS A 73 -5.61 8.90 -5.26
N ALA A 74 -6.37 8.04 -5.93
CA ALA A 74 -7.19 8.41 -7.08
C ALA A 74 -8.38 9.33 -6.72
N GLY A 75 -8.83 9.31 -5.45
CA GLY A 75 -9.87 10.18 -4.90
C GLY A 75 -9.33 11.28 -3.97
N GLY A 76 -8.00 11.41 -3.86
CA GLY A 76 -7.37 12.34 -2.93
C GLY A 76 -7.38 13.80 -3.36
N GLY A 77 -7.04 14.68 -2.42
CA GLY A 77 -6.82 16.11 -2.71
C GLY A 77 -5.69 16.31 -3.72
N GLY A 78 -5.82 17.34 -4.54
CA GLY A 78 -4.89 17.61 -5.65
C GLY A 78 -5.27 16.92 -6.97
N GLN A 79 -6.26 16.04 -6.98
CA GLN A 79 -6.86 15.55 -8.21
C GLN A 79 -7.66 16.67 -8.90
N PRO A 80 -7.74 16.68 -10.27
CA PRO A 80 -8.53 17.66 -10.98
C PRO A 80 -9.98 17.66 -10.53
N ILE A 81 -10.56 18.86 -10.42
CA ILE A 81 -11.98 19.05 -10.08
C ILE A 81 -12.79 18.92 -11.37
N HIS A 82 -13.88 18.14 -11.32
CA HIS A 82 -14.80 17.91 -12.43
C HIS A 82 -16.23 18.26 -12.00
N ASP A 83 -16.59 19.52 -12.02
CA ASP A 83 -17.95 20.04 -11.81
C ASP A 83 -18.80 19.33 -10.72
N GLY A 84 -18.14 18.86 -9.65
CA GLY A 84 -18.75 18.12 -8.54
C GLY A 84 -18.89 16.61 -8.76
N GLU A 85 -18.42 16.08 -9.87
CA GLU A 85 -18.43 14.64 -10.12
C GLU A 85 -17.27 13.89 -9.44
N GLU A 86 -17.55 12.74 -8.85
CA GLU A 86 -16.54 11.87 -8.28
C GLU A 86 -15.92 10.97 -9.36
N CYS A 87 -14.63 11.17 -9.63
CA CYS A 87 -13.91 10.46 -10.69
C CYS A 87 -12.86 9.46 -10.19
N ALA A 88 -12.82 9.15 -8.89
CA ALA A 88 -11.80 8.25 -8.32
C ALA A 88 -11.82 6.87 -8.98
N GLU A 89 -12.99 6.32 -9.22
CA GLU A 89 -13.13 5.01 -9.86
C GLU A 89 -12.60 5.00 -11.30
N ALA A 90 -12.97 6.01 -12.07
CA ALA A 90 -12.51 6.13 -13.46
C ALA A 90 -10.98 6.28 -13.53
N ARG A 91 -10.38 7.09 -12.64
CA ARG A 91 -8.93 7.27 -12.54
C ARG A 91 -8.25 5.97 -12.10
N GLY A 92 -8.78 5.28 -11.09
CA GLY A 92 -8.28 3.99 -10.63
C GLY A 92 -8.26 2.96 -11.75
N ASN A 93 -9.35 2.87 -12.51
CA ASN A 93 -9.47 1.94 -13.66
C ASN A 93 -8.44 2.25 -14.76
N VAL A 94 -8.08 3.52 -14.98
CA VAL A 94 -7.01 3.88 -15.91
C VAL A 94 -5.66 3.41 -15.40
N LEU A 95 -5.34 3.65 -14.11
CA LEU A 95 -4.09 3.23 -13.50
C LEU A 95 -3.91 1.69 -13.55
N TRP A 96 -4.95 0.94 -13.22
CA TRP A 96 -4.88 -0.53 -13.28
C TRP A 96 -4.70 -1.07 -14.69
N ARG A 97 -5.33 -0.44 -15.71
CA ARG A 97 -5.09 -0.81 -17.11
C ARG A 97 -3.67 -0.48 -17.57
N LEU A 98 -3.09 0.61 -17.07
CA LEU A 98 -1.70 0.95 -17.35
C LEU A 98 -0.76 -0.05 -16.67
N ASP A 99 -0.96 -0.34 -15.38
CA ASP A 99 -0.18 -1.34 -14.66
C ASP A 99 -0.17 -2.69 -15.38
N HIS A 100 -1.35 -3.18 -15.79
CA HIS A 100 -1.46 -4.46 -16.50
C HIS A 100 -0.68 -4.51 -17.84
N LYS A 101 -0.45 -3.36 -18.47
CA LYS A 101 0.28 -3.24 -19.74
C LYS A 101 1.77 -2.95 -19.57
N MET A 102 2.21 -2.61 -18.35
CA MET A 102 3.61 -2.29 -18.10
C MET A 102 4.47 -3.55 -18.09
N LEU A 103 5.69 -3.44 -18.62
CA LEU A 103 6.69 -4.51 -18.57
C LEU A 103 7.27 -4.66 -17.16
N LEU A 104 7.49 -3.54 -16.45
CA LEU A 104 7.95 -3.52 -15.07
C LEU A 104 6.75 -3.34 -14.15
N ARG A 105 6.33 -4.39 -13.47
CA ARG A 105 5.20 -4.40 -12.55
C ARG A 105 5.61 -4.49 -11.08
N PHE A 106 6.86 -4.84 -10.80
CA PHE A 106 7.39 -4.96 -9.46
C PHE A 106 8.45 -3.89 -9.19
N SER A 107 8.30 -3.18 -8.07
CA SER A 107 9.19 -2.07 -7.72
C SER A 107 10.65 -2.49 -7.54
N HIS A 108 10.91 -3.71 -7.05
CA HIS A 108 12.27 -4.22 -6.87
C HIS A 108 12.98 -4.55 -8.19
N GLU A 109 12.26 -4.63 -9.31
CA GLU A 109 12.83 -4.78 -10.66
C GLU A 109 13.09 -3.43 -11.33
N ASN A 110 12.59 -2.33 -10.79
CA ASN A 110 12.79 -0.99 -11.33
C ASN A 110 14.26 -0.57 -11.14
N PRO A 111 15.00 -0.26 -12.21
CA PRO A 111 16.41 0.10 -12.13
C PRO A 111 16.66 1.36 -11.30
N ASP A 112 15.71 2.33 -11.27
CA ASP A 112 15.86 3.54 -10.45
C ASP A 112 15.72 3.22 -8.96
N VAL A 113 14.83 2.29 -8.60
CA VAL A 113 14.68 1.79 -7.22
C VAL A 113 15.95 1.02 -6.81
N GLN A 114 16.48 0.18 -7.69
CA GLN A 114 17.72 -0.55 -7.43
C GLN A 114 18.91 0.42 -7.24
N ALA A 115 19.01 1.45 -8.08
CA ALA A 115 20.03 2.48 -7.97
C ALA A 115 19.91 3.26 -6.65
N LEU A 116 18.69 3.65 -6.25
CA LEU A 116 18.41 4.33 -4.99
C LEU A 116 18.92 3.51 -3.79
N TYR A 117 18.60 2.22 -3.76
CA TYR A 117 19.09 1.35 -2.69
C TYR A 117 20.63 1.20 -2.72
N LYS A 118 21.20 0.93 -3.89
CA LYS A 118 22.64 0.72 -4.04
C LYS A 118 23.45 1.96 -3.68
N GLU A 119 23.01 3.14 -4.10
CA GLU A 119 23.78 4.39 -3.99
C GLU A 119 23.48 5.15 -2.69
N TYR A 120 22.28 5.03 -2.15
CA TYR A 120 21.83 5.87 -1.04
C TYR A 120 21.31 5.10 0.19
N LEU A 121 20.36 4.18 0.01
CA LEU A 121 19.72 3.50 1.13
C LEU A 121 20.48 2.25 1.63
N GLY A 122 21.41 1.71 0.84
CA GLY A 122 22.11 0.46 1.11
C GLY A 122 21.30 -0.75 0.63
N LYS A 123 20.63 -1.43 1.54
CA LYS A 123 19.74 -2.57 1.22
C LYS A 123 18.42 -2.44 1.97
N PRO A 124 17.36 -3.15 1.55
CA PRO A 124 16.14 -3.24 2.34
C PRO A 124 16.43 -3.67 3.78
N LEU A 125 15.77 -3.03 4.74
CA LEU A 125 15.94 -3.24 6.18
C LEU A 125 17.35 -2.91 6.72
N SER A 126 18.19 -2.19 5.97
CA SER A 126 19.42 -1.62 6.54
C SER A 126 19.04 -0.54 7.56
N GLU A 127 19.94 -0.24 8.50
CA GLU A 127 19.76 0.83 9.48
C GLU A 127 19.37 2.16 8.82
N ARG A 128 20.06 2.53 7.74
CA ARG A 128 19.78 3.76 6.98
C ARG A 128 18.42 3.74 6.31
N SER A 129 18.04 2.65 5.64
CA SER A 129 16.73 2.55 5.00
C SER A 129 15.62 2.55 6.05
N HIS A 130 15.82 1.88 7.17
CA HIS A 130 14.86 1.89 8.26
C HIS A 130 14.68 3.30 8.84
N HIS A 131 15.77 3.99 9.17
CA HIS A 131 15.71 5.36 9.72
C HIS A 131 15.03 6.36 8.77
N LEU A 132 15.24 6.24 7.46
CA LEU A 132 14.70 7.19 6.48
C LEU A 132 13.27 6.85 6.00
N LEU A 133 12.88 5.58 5.99
CA LEU A 133 11.62 5.13 5.42
C LEU A 133 10.56 4.77 6.46
N HIS A 134 10.94 4.66 7.73
CA HIS A 134 10.01 4.34 8.82
C HIS A 134 9.92 5.51 9.78
N THR A 135 8.71 5.86 10.16
CA THR A 135 8.44 6.92 11.12
C THR A 135 7.99 6.31 12.42
N ASP A 136 8.64 6.70 13.53
CA ASP A 136 8.13 6.43 14.86
C ASP A 136 7.10 7.51 15.21
N ILE A 137 5.83 7.15 15.10
CA ILE A 137 4.71 8.08 15.33
C ILE A 137 4.58 8.45 16.80
N GLU A 138 4.99 7.58 17.73
CA GLU A 138 4.94 7.86 19.16
C GLU A 138 6.02 8.87 19.59
N ALA A 139 7.15 8.90 18.90
CA ALA A 139 8.22 9.86 19.11
C ALA A 139 8.05 11.17 18.32
N TRP A 140 7.10 11.23 17.40
CA TRP A 140 6.89 12.43 16.58
C TRP A 140 6.29 13.56 17.40
N GLN A 141 6.93 14.71 17.34
CA GLN A 141 6.45 15.94 17.97
C GLN A 141 6.17 17.00 16.90
N MET A 142 5.08 17.74 17.08
CA MET A 142 4.81 18.91 16.22
C MET A 142 5.98 19.88 16.30
N PRO A 143 6.48 20.42 15.18
CA PRO A 143 7.40 21.53 15.20
C PRO A 143 6.82 22.68 16.03
N GLN A 144 7.55 23.15 17.03
CA GLN A 144 7.06 24.21 17.92
C GLN A 144 7.29 25.62 17.35
N GLU A 145 8.17 25.74 16.34
CA GLU A 145 8.44 27.00 15.65
C GLU A 145 8.62 26.71 14.14
N LEU A 146 8.00 27.53 13.32
CA LEU A 146 8.26 27.66 11.87
C LEU A 146 9.18 28.87 11.65
#